data_dd9ad5dc328f84efd3e801c2dd841ddc
#
_entry.id   dd9ad5dc328f84efd3e801c2dd841ddc
#
_cell.length_a   1.000
_cell.length_b   1.000
_cell.length_c   1.000
_cell.angle_alpha   90.00
_cell.angle_beta   90.00
_cell.angle_gamma   90.00
#
_symmetry.space_group_name_H-M   'P 1'
#
loop_
_entity.id
_entity.type
_entity.pdbx_description
1 polymer ?
#
loop_
_entity_poly.entity_id
_entity_poly.type
_entity_poly.pdbx_seq_one_letter_code
_entity_poly.pdbx_strand_id
1 'polypeptide(L)'
;MPRLNFTANTFGWWKALVPLGITPTMGTGAFWSQVNSNVMEGVINSHEFILTLDYDSFVLKEDVEQLFAMAMAFQCDALAPIQAKREDGRPMFTLLDTLDNPPESGFTEVPKEWFGEPVQQVDATHFGCTVISTAALKRCQKPWFWSQPDKDGGWGPGHVDDDMWFWRQWKKSGNRCYVTPRVTIGHGEYVVSYPGQDFTKPVFQYATQFTNTGNKPDDAWRVG
;
A
#
# COMPACT_ATOMS: atom_id res chain seq x y z
N MET A 1 -15.57 1.34 12.21
CA MET A 1 -16.29 0.40 11.34
C MET A 1 -15.42 -0.82 11.16
N PRO A 2 -15.90 -2.05 11.28
CA PRO A 2 -15.14 -3.21 10.89
C PRO A 2 -14.83 -3.08 9.39
N ARG A 3 -13.56 -3.12 9.03
CA ARG A 3 -13.17 -3.17 7.63
C ARG A 3 -13.61 -4.52 7.09
N LEU A 4 -14.48 -4.51 6.10
CA LEU A 4 -14.90 -5.73 5.41
C LEU A 4 -13.70 -6.20 4.57
N ASN A 5 -13.26 -7.41 4.82
CA ASN A 5 -12.29 -8.04 3.94
C ASN A 5 -13.01 -8.54 2.68
N PHE A 6 -12.42 -8.35 1.51
CA PHE A 6 -12.93 -8.96 0.30
C PHE A 6 -12.69 -10.47 0.36
N THR A 7 -13.75 -11.25 0.40
CA THR A 7 -13.66 -12.73 0.47
C THR A 7 -12.78 -13.30 -0.64
N ALA A 8 -12.91 -12.78 -1.86
CA ALA A 8 -12.09 -13.19 -2.99
C ALA A 8 -10.60 -12.93 -2.75
N ASN A 9 -10.26 -11.81 -2.10
CA ASN A 9 -8.90 -11.46 -1.77
C ASN A 9 -8.31 -12.37 -0.68
N THR A 10 -9.10 -12.69 0.36
CA THR A 10 -8.68 -13.65 1.38
C THR A 10 -8.31 -15.00 0.77
N PHE A 11 -9.13 -15.53 -0.13
CA PHE A 11 -8.79 -16.75 -0.85
C PHE A 11 -7.57 -16.59 -1.77
N GLY A 12 -7.40 -15.41 -2.37
CA GLY A 12 -6.19 -15.06 -3.13
C GLY A 12 -4.94 -15.16 -2.27
N TRP A 13 -4.94 -14.56 -1.08
CA TRP A 13 -3.82 -14.64 -0.14
C TRP A 13 -3.50 -16.07 0.28
N TRP A 14 -4.52 -16.88 0.61
CA TRP A 14 -4.29 -18.29 0.94
C TRP A 14 -3.60 -19.02 -0.20
N LYS A 15 -4.03 -18.80 -1.44
CA LYS A 15 -3.41 -19.42 -2.63
C LYS A 15 -1.98 -18.91 -2.86
N ALA A 16 -1.70 -17.65 -2.55
CA ALA A 16 -0.37 -17.07 -2.73
C ALA A 16 0.60 -17.48 -1.63
N LEU A 17 0.17 -17.52 -0.35
CA LEU A 17 1.06 -17.63 0.80
C LEU A 17 1.26 -19.07 1.30
N VAL A 18 0.17 -19.86 1.36
CA VAL A 18 0.24 -21.22 1.92
C VAL A 18 1.24 -22.13 1.21
N PRO A 19 1.33 -22.14 -0.13
CA PRO A 19 2.36 -22.94 -0.83
C PRO A 19 3.80 -22.52 -0.51
N LEU A 20 4.00 -21.30 0.02
CA LEU A 20 5.30 -20.77 0.46
C LEU A 20 5.58 -21.07 1.94
N GLY A 21 4.68 -21.78 2.63
CA GLY A 21 4.77 -22.02 4.07
C GLY A 21 4.49 -20.76 4.93
N ILE A 22 3.91 -19.72 4.35
CA ILE A 22 3.59 -18.49 5.06
C ILE A 22 2.15 -18.57 5.57
N THR A 23 1.98 -18.46 6.90
CA THR A 23 0.66 -18.38 7.53
C THR A 23 0.36 -16.94 7.90
N PRO A 24 -0.71 -16.33 7.32
CA PRO A 24 -1.08 -14.98 7.66
C PRO A 24 -1.50 -14.85 9.12
N THR A 25 -1.03 -13.81 9.79
CA THR A 25 -1.52 -13.38 11.10
C THR A 25 -2.45 -12.18 10.90
N MET A 26 -3.69 -12.32 11.34
CA MET A 26 -4.66 -11.24 11.26
C MET A 26 -4.61 -10.35 12.49
N GLY A 27 -4.37 -9.06 12.28
CA GLY A 27 -4.58 -8.05 13.29
C GLY A 27 -6.00 -7.48 13.23
N THR A 28 -6.65 -7.35 14.38
CA THR A 28 -7.97 -6.72 14.50
C THR A 28 -7.94 -5.62 15.54
N GLY A 29 -8.63 -4.51 15.29
CA GLY A 29 -8.71 -3.38 16.20
C GLY A 29 -9.34 -2.16 15.56
N ALA A 30 -9.60 -1.14 16.40
CA ALA A 30 -10.22 0.10 15.95
C ALA A 30 -9.25 1.03 15.20
N PHE A 31 -7.97 0.96 15.54
CA PHE A 31 -6.94 1.84 14.98
C PHE A 31 -5.89 1.03 14.23
N TRP A 32 -5.66 1.42 12.98
CA TRP A 32 -4.71 0.76 12.07
C TRP A 32 -3.28 0.71 12.66
N SER A 33 -2.81 1.82 13.21
CA SER A 33 -1.50 1.96 13.83
C SER A 33 -1.26 1.00 15.00
N GLN A 34 -2.26 0.86 15.88
CA GLN A 34 -2.18 -0.07 17.01
C GLN A 34 -2.17 -1.52 16.56
N VAL A 35 -3.00 -1.85 15.56
CA VAL A 35 -3.07 -3.21 15.02
C VAL A 35 -1.73 -3.61 14.41
N ASN A 36 -1.15 -2.77 13.57
CA ASN A 36 0.14 -3.05 12.93
C ASN A 36 1.26 -3.15 13.98
N SER A 37 1.32 -2.22 14.95
CA SER A 37 2.31 -2.28 16.04
C SER A 37 2.22 -3.59 16.81
N ASN A 38 1.03 -4.00 17.21
CA ASN A 38 0.83 -5.22 18.03
C ASN A 38 1.23 -6.48 17.24
N VAL A 39 0.84 -6.58 15.94
CA VAL A 39 1.21 -7.73 15.11
C VAL A 39 2.72 -7.77 14.90
N MET A 40 3.34 -6.66 14.57
CA MET A 40 4.79 -6.57 14.35
C MET A 40 5.57 -6.90 15.63
N GLU A 41 5.12 -6.41 16.79
CA GLU A 41 5.73 -6.73 18.10
C GLU A 41 5.68 -8.23 18.40
N GLY A 42 4.57 -8.88 18.06
CA GLY A 42 4.40 -10.31 18.28
C GLY A 42 5.36 -11.19 17.50
N VAL A 43 5.87 -10.72 16.35
CA VAL A 43 6.68 -11.53 15.44
C VAL A 43 8.12 -11.05 15.27
N ILE A 44 8.46 -9.83 15.68
CA ILE A 44 9.77 -9.20 15.45
C ILE A 44 10.98 -9.99 15.96
N ASN A 45 10.80 -10.81 17.00
CA ASN A 45 11.87 -11.60 17.61
C ASN A 45 11.96 -13.03 17.10
N SER A 46 10.99 -13.47 16.34
CA SER A 46 10.89 -14.87 15.86
C SER A 46 11.07 -15.03 14.35
N HIS A 47 11.08 -13.91 13.60
CA HIS A 47 11.16 -13.94 12.15
C HIS A 47 12.21 -12.92 11.67
N GLU A 48 12.85 -13.22 10.52
CA GLU A 48 13.82 -12.32 9.89
C GLU A 48 13.13 -11.21 9.09
N PHE A 49 11.96 -11.52 8.54
CA PHE A 49 11.17 -10.59 7.75
C PHE A 49 9.70 -10.60 8.18
N ILE A 50 9.04 -9.47 7.96
CA ILE A 50 7.59 -9.30 8.06
C ILE A 50 7.10 -8.94 6.66
N LEU A 51 6.10 -9.65 6.15
CA LEU A 51 5.34 -9.25 4.97
C LEU A 51 4.04 -8.60 5.45
N THR A 52 3.87 -7.32 5.14
CA THR A 52 2.59 -6.64 5.34
C THR A 52 1.66 -6.93 4.17
N LEU A 53 0.36 -7.05 4.42
CA LEU A 53 -0.67 -7.15 3.40
C LEU A 53 -1.92 -6.41 3.83
N ASP A 54 -2.36 -5.46 3.01
CA ASP A 54 -3.64 -4.80 3.23
C ASP A 54 -4.80 -5.64 2.68
N TYR A 55 -5.97 -5.47 3.31
CA TYR A 55 -7.19 -6.25 3.02
C TYR A 55 -7.66 -6.14 1.55
N ASP A 56 -7.18 -5.17 0.80
CA ASP A 56 -7.52 -4.87 -0.60
C ASP A 56 -6.32 -5.01 -1.56
N SER A 57 -5.21 -5.60 -1.11
CA SER A 57 -4.08 -5.92 -1.96
C SER A 57 -4.24 -7.30 -2.60
N PHE A 58 -4.12 -7.37 -3.93
CA PHE A 58 -4.22 -8.59 -4.72
C PHE A 58 -2.82 -9.02 -5.16
N VAL A 59 -2.37 -10.16 -4.65
CA VAL A 59 -1.03 -10.70 -4.89
C VAL A 59 -1.11 -12.13 -5.42
N LEU A 60 -0.16 -12.52 -6.26
CA LEU A 60 0.06 -13.88 -6.69
C LEU A 60 1.21 -14.50 -5.89
N LYS A 61 1.29 -15.84 -5.93
CA LYS A 61 2.39 -16.58 -5.30
C LYS A 61 3.75 -16.12 -5.84
N GLU A 62 3.84 -16.00 -7.16
CA GLU A 62 5.04 -15.59 -7.88
C GLU A 62 5.49 -14.19 -7.51
N ASP A 63 4.56 -13.26 -7.26
CA ASP A 63 4.85 -11.91 -6.80
C ASP A 63 5.55 -11.93 -5.44
N VAL A 64 5.03 -12.74 -4.51
CA VAL A 64 5.59 -12.88 -3.16
C VAL A 64 6.97 -13.52 -3.21
N GLU A 65 7.13 -14.63 -3.97
CA GLU A 65 8.43 -15.29 -4.16
C GLU A 65 9.47 -14.33 -4.72
N GLN A 66 9.13 -13.62 -5.78
CA GLN A 66 10.03 -12.67 -6.43
C GLN A 66 10.38 -11.50 -5.49
N LEU A 67 9.40 -10.97 -4.74
CA LEU A 67 9.62 -9.88 -3.81
C LEU A 67 10.62 -10.26 -2.72
N PHE A 68 10.47 -11.45 -2.10
CA PHE A 68 11.43 -11.94 -1.11
C PHE A 68 12.80 -12.21 -1.71
N ALA A 69 12.87 -12.85 -2.89
CA ALA A 69 14.14 -13.12 -3.57
C ALA A 69 14.91 -11.81 -3.83
N MET A 70 14.22 -10.76 -4.27
CA MET A 70 14.82 -9.45 -4.50
C MET A 70 15.22 -8.75 -3.20
N ALA A 71 14.38 -8.78 -2.16
CA ALA A 71 14.71 -8.20 -0.87
C ALA A 71 16.00 -8.79 -0.29
N MET A 72 16.18 -10.11 -0.40
CA MET A 72 17.39 -10.80 0.02
C MET A 72 18.60 -10.51 -0.89
N ALA A 73 18.43 -10.58 -2.21
CA ALA A 73 19.52 -10.36 -3.15
C ALA A 73 20.11 -8.95 -3.08
N PHE A 74 19.26 -7.94 -2.87
CA PHE A 74 19.65 -6.54 -2.78
C PHE A 74 19.84 -6.04 -1.34
N GLN A 75 19.69 -6.93 -0.35
CA GLN A 75 19.83 -6.64 1.09
C GLN A 75 18.97 -5.41 1.50
N CYS A 76 17.71 -5.39 1.06
CA CYS A 76 16.81 -4.29 1.34
C CYS A 76 16.36 -4.30 2.81
N ASP A 77 16.42 -3.16 3.49
CA ASP A 77 15.82 -3.01 4.82
C ASP A 77 14.27 -3.09 4.72
N ALA A 78 13.69 -2.48 3.68
CA ALA A 78 12.30 -2.66 3.28
C ALA A 78 12.19 -2.65 1.76
N LEU A 79 11.31 -3.49 1.20
CA LEU A 79 11.04 -3.57 -0.24
C LEU A 79 9.55 -3.76 -0.50
N ALA A 80 8.97 -2.90 -1.34
CA ALA A 80 7.60 -3.02 -1.82
C ALA A 80 7.54 -3.24 -3.34
N PRO A 81 6.50 -3.91 -3.86
CA PRO A 81 6.17 -3.92 -5.27
C PRO A 81 5.57 -2.58 -5.69
N ILE A 82 5.37 -2.37 -6.98
CA ILE A 82 4.56 -1.26 -7.45
C ILE A 82 3.08 -1.58 -7.24
N GLN A 83 2.38 -0.66 -6.60
CA GLN A 83 0.92 -0.64 -6.46
C GLN A 83 0.41 0.74 -6.88
N ALA A 84 -0.73 0.79 -7.54
CA ALA A 84 -1.33 2.05 -7.98
C ALA A 84 -2.30 2.61 -6.95
N LYS A 85 -2.41 3.93 -6.88
CA LYS A 85 -3.53 4.61 -6.22
C LYS A 85 -4.83 4.27 -6.95
N ARG A 86 -5.93 4.19 -6.20
CA ARG A 86 -7.23 3.80 -6.75
C ARG A 86 -7.76 4.80 -7.77
N GLU A 87 -7.68 6.08 -7.46
CA GLU A 87 -8.41 7.10 -8.21
C GLU A 87 -7.69 7.53 -9.49
N ASP A 88 -6.36 7.44 -9.54
CA ASP A 88 -5.57 8.06 -10.62
C ASP A 88 -4.48 7.17 -11.22
N GLY A 89 -4.33 5.96 -10.70
CA GLY A 89 -3.36 4.99 -11.20
C GLY A 89 -1.89 5.34 -10.94
N ARG A 90 -1.58 6.41 -10.20
CA ARG A 90 -0.22 6.77 -9.82
C ARG A 90 0.39 5.74 -8.88
N PRO A 91 1.70 5.46 -8.99
CA PRO A 91 2.38 4.57 -8.05
C PRO A 91 2.31 5.08 -6.61
N MET A 92 2.15 4.15 -5.66
CA MET A 92 2.04 4.47 -4.23
C MET A 92 3.40 4.44 -3.54
N PHE A 93 4.25 5.39 -3.86
CA PHE A 93 5.51 5.63 -3.14
C PHE A 93 5.89 7.12 -3.19
N THR A 94 6.81 7.51 -2.32
CA THR A 94 7.36 8.87 -2.26
C THR A 94 8.82 8.82 -2.72
N LEU A 95 9.15 9.57 -3.76
CA LEU A 95 10.51 9.62 -4.28
C LEU A 95 11.52 10.07 -3.23
N LEU A 96 12.77 9.66 -3.43
CA LEU A 96 13.88 10.00 -2.55
C LEU A 96 14.00 11.53 -2.39
N ASP A 97 14.21 11.97 -1.15
CA ASP A 97 14.34 13.36 -0.72
C ASP A 97 13.10 14.25 -0.90
N THR A 98 11.92 13.64 -1.12
CA THR A 98 10.66 14.40 -1.26
C THR A 98 9.70 14.21 -0.07
N LEU A 99 9.97 13.30 0.86
CA LEU A 99 9.11 13.03 2.02
C LEU A 99 8.89 14.25 2.91
N ASP A 100 9.96 14.99 3.17
CA ASP A 100 9.93 16.19 4.01
C ASP A 100 9.81 17.49 3.20
N ASN A 101 10.01 17.42 1.89
CA ASN A 101 9.96 18.53 0.95
C ASN A 101 9.10 18.14 -0.27
N PRO A 102 7.79 17.92 -0.09
CA PRO A 102 6.93 17.55 -1.19
C PRO A 102 6.88 18.69 -2.23
N PRO A 103 6.80 18.36 -3.53
CA PRO A 103 6.66 19.39 -4.57
C PRO A 103 5.33 20.13 -4.40
N GLU A 104 5.27 21.39 -4.85
CA GLU A 104 4.06 22.24 -4.76
C GLU A 104 2.84 21.61 -5.46
N SER A 105 3.07 20.81 -6.51
CA SER A 105 2.03 20.04 -7.18
C SER A 105 1.41 18.91 -6.34
N GLY A 106 1.99 18.61 -5.17
CA GLY A 106 1.57 17.51 -4.30
C GLY A 106 1.96 16.11 -4.78
N PHE A 107 2.60 15.99 -5.96
CA PHE A 107 3.14 14.73 -6.47
C PHE A 107 4.35 14.96 -7.38
N THR A 108 5.18 13.95 -7.52
CA THR A 108 6.31 13.95 -8.46
C THR A 108 6.02 12.96 -9.58
N GLU A 109 6.13 13.42 -10.83
CA GLU A 109 6.10 12.51 -11.98
C GLU A 109 7.32 11.60 -11.97
N VAL A 110 7.08 10.31 -12.24
CA VAL A 110 8.14 9.30 -12.29
C VAL A 110 8.45 9.00 -13.75
N PRO A 111 9.65 9.34 -14.25
CA PRO A 111 10.04 9.03 -15.63
C PRO A 111 10.04 7.52 -15.87
N LYS A 112 9.69 7.08 -17.10
CA LYS A 112 9.68 5.64 -17.45
C LYS A 112 11.04 4.99 -17.25
N GLU A 113 12.11 5.69 -17.51
CA GLU A 113 13.49 5.23 -17.37
C GLU A 113 13.82 4.86 -15.92
N TRP A 114 13.17 5.52 -14.95
CA TRP A 114 13.32 5.22 -13.53
C TRP A 114 12.94 3.77 -13.20
N PHE A 115 12.00 3.19 -13.94
CA PHE A 115 11.58 1.79 -13.77
C PHE A 115 12.53 0.77 -14.41
N GLY A 116 13.64 1.19 -15.02
CA GLY A 116 14.64 0.32 -15.65
C GLY A 116 15.42 -0.54 -14.65
N GLU A 117 15.75 0.02 -13.49
CA GLU A 117 16.52 -0.69 -12.47
C GLU A 117 15.69 -1.73 -11.72
N PRO A 118 16.31 -2.80 -11.21
CA PRO A 118 15.61 -3.87 -10.50
C PRO A 118 15.02 -3.42 -9.17
N VAL A 119 15.68 -2.51 -8.46
CA VAL A 119 15.19 -1.88 -7.22
C VAL A 119 15.55 -0.40 -7.23
N GLN A 120 14.67 0.41 -6.69
CA GLN A 120 14.84 1.86 -6.59
C GLN A 120 14.65 2.31 -5.16
N GLN A 121 15.58 3.12 -4.66
CA GLN A 121 15.44 3.69 -3.34
C GLN A 121 14.40 4.81 -3.34
N VAL A 122 13.55 4.81 -2.33
CA VAL A 122 12.48 5.77 -2.11
C VAL A 122 12.45 6.20 -0.65
N ASP A 123 11.77 7.29 -0.34
CA ASP A 123 11.61 7.74 1.04
C ASP A 123 10.48 7.01 1.77
N ALA A 124 9.41 6.67 1.07
CA ALA A 124 8.25 6.00 1.64
C ALA A 124 7.55 5.12 0.59
N THR A 125 6.85 4.09 1.06
CA THR A 125 6.01 3.24 0.23
C THR A 125 4.75 2.83 1.02
N HIS A 126 3.85 2.08 0.37
CA HIS A 126 2.63 1.56 0.97
C HIS A 126 2.87 0.32 1.84
N PHE A 127 1.92 0.02 2.73
CA PHE A 127 1.91 -1.21 3.53
C PHE A 127 1.07 -2.33 2.88
N GLY A 128 0.54 -2.09 1.70
CA GLY A 128 -0.31 -3.03 0.96
C GLY A 128 0.34 -4.37 0.64
N CYS A 129 1.65 -4.36 0.43
CA CYS A 129 2.49 -5.57 0.32
C CYS A 129 3.96 -5.13 0.44
N THR A 130 4.50 -5.16 1.64
CA THR A 130 5.89 -4.72 1.86
C THR A 130 6.64 -5.73 2.71
N VAL A 131 7.80 -6.18 2.23
CA VAL A 131 8.76 -6.98 2.99
C VAL A 131 9.59 -6.04 3.84
N ILE A 132 9.60 -6.24 5.15
CA ILE A 132 10.30 -5.42 6.14
C ILE A 132 11.28 -6.31 6.90
N SER A 133 12.57 -5.95 6.92
CA SER A 133 13.57 -6.62 7.75
C SER A 133 13.30 -6.33 9.24
N THR A 134 13.18 -7.37 10.05
CA THR A 134 13.00 -7.20 11.50
C THR A 134 14.25 -6.62 12.17
N ALA A 135 15.44 -6.89 11.63
CA ALA A 135 16.68 -6.27 12.09
C ALA A 135 16.66 -4.75 11.86
N ALA A 136 16.14 -4.29 10.73
CA ALA A 136 15.93 -2.87 10.46
C ALA A 136 14.86 -2.25 11.36
N LEU A 137 13.73 -2.94 11.53
CA LEU A 137 12.64 -2.48 12.38
C LEU A 137 13.08 -2.31 13.85
N LYS A 138 13.95 -3.20 14.35
CA LYS A 138 14.53 -3.09 15.71
C LYS A 138 15.39 -1.84 15.91
N ARG A 139 15.92 -1.23 14.85
CA ARG A 139 16.64 0.05 14.93
C ARG A 139 15.71 1.24 15.10
N CYS A 140 14.42 1.10 14.72
CA CYS A 140 13.46 2.17 14.81
C CYS A 140 12.96 2.37 16.24
N GLN A 141 12.99 3.61 16.72
CA GLN A 141 12.42 3.98 18.01
C GLN A 141 10.89 3.92 17.97
N LYS A 142 10.28 3.39 19.02
CA LYS A 142 8.82 3.44 19.21
C LYS A 142 8.34 4.84 19.65
N PRO A 143 7.11 5.24 19.33
CA PRO A 143 6.12 4.47 18.59
C PRO A 143 6.46 4.38 17.10
N TRP A 144 6.27 3.18 16.50
CA TRP A 144 6.52 3.00 15.07
C TRP A 144 5.51 3.73 14.19
N PHE A 145 4.27 3.81 14.64
CA PHE A 145 3.17 4.50 13.96
C PHE A 145 2.58 5.56 14.86
N TRP A 146 2.37 6.75 14.33
CA TRP A 146 1.84 7.88 15.10
C TRP A 146 1.26 8.95 14.19
N SER A 147 -0.06 9.09 14.14
CA SER A 147 -0.70 10.21 13.45
C SER A 147 -0.52 11.51 14.24
N GLN A 148 -0.25 12.60 13.54
CA GLN A 148 -0.13 13.92 14.14
C GLN A 148 -1.02 14.93 13.38
N PRO A 149 -1.77 15.78 14.09
CA PRO A 149 -2.46 16.88 13.45
C PRO A 149 -1.44 17.87 12.86
N ASP A 150 -1.92 18.76 11.99
CA ASP A 150 -1.14 19.87 11.50
C ASP A 150 -0.80 20.87 12.64
N LYS A 151 -0.03 21.92 12.32
CA LYS A 151 0.41 22.94 13.28
C LYS A 151 -0.74 23.68 14.00
N ASP A 152 -1.92 23.68 13.39
CA ASP A 152 -3.12 24.38 13.90
C ASP A 152 -4.08 23.41 14.61
N GLY A 153 -3.69 22.14 14.77
CA GLY A 153 -4.45 21.07 15.42
C GLY A 153 -5.49 20.41 14.52
N GLY A 154 -5.47 20.68 13.20
CA GLY A 154 -6.37 20.13 12.21
C GLY A 154 -5.89 18.80 11.61
N TRP A 155 -6.80 18.10 10.93
CA TRP A 155 -6.54 16.85 10.19
C TRP A 155 -6.65 17.07 8.67
N GLY A 156 -6.46 18.31 8.23
CA GLY A 156 -6.39 18.71 6.83
C GLY A 156 -4.96 18.64 6.26
N PRO A 157 -4.69 19.39 5.17
CA PRO A 157 -3.36 19.42 4.56
C PRO A 157 -2.30 19.82 5.60
N GLY A 158 -1.22 19.04 5.68
CA GLY A 158 -0.12 19.26 6.63
C GLY A 158 -0.13 18.35 7.87
N HIS A 159 -1.20 17.56 8.10
CA HIS A 159 -1.16 16.49 9.09
C HIS A 159 -0.17 15.38 8.67
N VAL A 160 0.23 14.55 9.60
CA VAL A 160 1.10 13.39 9.36
C VAL A 160 0.33 12.12 9.62
N ASP A 161 0.14 11.32 8.59
CA ASP A 161 -0.45 10.00 8.71
C ASP A 161 0.47 9.00 9.42
N ASP A 162 -0.10 7.94 9.96
CA ASP A 162 0.62 6.88 10.67
C ASP A 162 1.73 6.25 9.84
N ASP A 163 1.47 5.96 8.58
CA ASP A 163 2.41 5.35 7.64
C ASP A 163 3.54 6.34 7.27
N MET A 164 3.22 7.61 7.05
CA MET A 164 4.21 8.64 6.77
C MET A 164 5.12 8.89 7.98
N TRP A 165 4.58 8.83 9.19
CA TRP A 165 5.37 8.84 10.41
C TRP A 165 6.34 7.66 10.46
N PHE A 166 5.87 6.44 10.17
CA PHE A 166 6.70 5.24 10.15
C PHE A 166 7.91 5.43 9.23
N TRP A 167 7.71 5.88 7.99
CA TRP A 167 8.78 6.06 7.03
C TRP A 167 9.75 7.18 7.41
N ARG A 168 9.29 8.23 8.08
CA ARG A 168 10.16 9.25 8.67
C ARG A 168 11.05 8.66 9.77
N GLN A 169 10.50 7.87 10.69
CA GLN A 169 11.29 7.19 11.71
C GLN A 169 12.23 6.14 11.11
N TRP A 170 11.81 5.45 10.05
CA TRP A 170 12.62 4.51 9.29
C TRP A 170 13.88 5.18 8.73
N LYS A 171 13.72 6.27 7.98
CA LYS A 171 14.81 7.09 7.42
C LYS A 171 15.71 7.65 8.52
N LYS A 172 15.12 8.20 9.60
CA LYS A 172 15.87 8.75 10.76
C LYS A 172 16.72 7.68 11.48
N SER A 173 16.31 6.44 11.44
CA SER A 173 17.04 5.30 12.03
C SER A 173 18.18 4.78 11.14
N GLY A 174 18.44 5.43 10.00
CA GLY A 174 19.45 5.04 9.01
C GLY A 174 19.03 3.86 8.13
N ASN A 175 17.77 3.47 8.17
CA ASN A 175 17.20 2.43 7.32
C ASN A 175 16.85 2.98 5.94
N ARG A 176 16.88 2.10 4.93
CA ARG A 176 16.54 2.44 3.55
C ARG A 176 15.27 1.71 3.11
N CYS A 177 14.43 2.42 2.37
CA CYS A 177 13.22 1.89 1.75
C CYS A 177 13.42 1.77 0.24
N TYR A 178 12.90 0.70 -0.34
CA TYR A 178 13.00 0.44 -1.77
C TYR A 178 11.66 0.02 -2.35
N VAL A 179 11.50 0.25 -3.64
CA VAL A 179 10.46 -0.38 -4.45
C VAL A 179 11.07 -1.14 -5.62
N THR A 180 10.37 -2.16 -6.10
CA THR A 180 10.79 -2.92 -7.28
C THR A 180 9.74 -2.82 -8.39
N PRO A 181 10.11 -2.35 -9.59
CA PRO A 181 9.22 -2.37 -10.75
C PRO A 181 9.10 -3.77 -11.38
N ARG A 182 9.81 -4.75 -10.88
CA ARG A 182 9.74 -6.15 -11.35
C ARG A 182 8.54 -6.90 -10.81
N VAL A 183 7.91 -6.38 -9.76
CA VAL A 183 6.68 -6.93 -9.16
C VAL A 183 5.64 -5.84 -9.12
N THR A 184 4.44 -6.15 -9.61
CA THR A 184 3.27 -5.26 -9.56
C THR A 184 2.11 -6.00 -8.95
N ILE A 185 1.38 -5.34 -8.05
CA ILE A 185 0.23 -5.93 -7.36
C ILE A 185 -1.04 -5.11 -7.60
N GLY A 186 -2.18 -5.78 -7.50
CA GLY A 186 -3.48 -5.13 -7.62
C GLY A 186 -3.89 -4.39 -6.35
N HIS A 187 -4.59 -3.27 -6.53
CA HIS A 187 -5.27 -2.53 -5.47
C HIS A 187 -6.78 -2.68 -5.66
N GLY A 188 -7.45 -3.30 -4.72
CA GLY A 188 -8.88 -3.56 -4.80
C GLY A 188 -9.71 -2.30 -4.69
N GLU A 189 -10.69 -2.18 -5.59
CA GLU A 189 -11.64 -1.08 -5.58
C GLU A 189 -13.05 -1.57 -5.88
N TYR A 190 -14.04 -0.89 -5.30
CA TYR A 190 -15.44 -1.14 -5.63
C TYR A 190 -15.81 -0.43 -6.92
N VAL A 191 -16.39 -1.20 -7.83
CA VAL A 191 -16.91 -0.71 -9.10
C VAL A 191 -18.40 -0.98 -9.15
N VAL A 192 -19.17 0.06 -9.54
CA VAL A 192 -20.61 -0.05 -9.81
C VAL A 192 -20.81 -0.28 -11.29
N SER A 193 -21.60 -1.29 -11.66
CA SER A 193 -21.92 -1.62 -13.04
C SER A 193 -23.34 -1.11 -13.38
N TYR A 194 -23.46 -0.43 -14.50
CA TYR A 194 -24.74 0.04 -15.04
C TYR A 194 -24.99 -0.57 -16.43
N PRO A 195 -26.26 -0.74 -16.86
CA PRO A 195 -26.53 -1.02 -18.25
C PRO A 195 -26.03 0.12 -19.14
N GLY A 196 -25.35 -0.20 -20.23
CA GLY A 196 -25.01 0.79 -21.26
C GLY A 196 -26.25 1.18 -22.10
N GLN A 197 -26.14 2.23 -22.90
CA GLN A 197 -27.23 2.81 -23.70
C GLN A 197 -27.92 1.78 -24.61
N ASP A 198 -27.19 0.84 -25.16
CA ASP A 198 -27.67 -0.19 -26.10
C ASP A 198 -27.86 -1.57 -25.43
N PHE A 199 -27.64 -1.69 -24.13
CA PHE A 199 -27.68 -2.93 -23.35
C PHE A 199 -26.68 -4.02 -23.82
N THR A 200 -25.72 -3.69 -24.67
CA THR A 200 -24.74 -4.68 -25.17
C THR A 200 -23.53 -4.83 -24.25
N LYS A 201 -23.13 -3.75 -23.57
CA LYS A 201 -21.98 -3.72 -22.66
C LYS A 201 -22.32 -2.95 -21.39
N PRO A 202 -21.80 -3.39 -20.23
CA PRO A 202 -21.91 -2.61 -19.01
C PRO A 202 -21.01 -1.38 -19.08
N VAL A 203 -21.44 -0.32 -18.39
CA VAL A 203 -20.64 0.87 -18.08
C VAL A 203 -20.24 0.79 -16.63
N PHE A 204 -18.99 1.07 -16.33
CA PHE A 204 -18.43 0.97 -14.98
C PHE A 204 -18.09 2.35 -14.41
N GLN A 205 -18.30 2.50 -13.13
CA GLN A 205 -17.94 3.69 -12.37
C GLN A 205 -17.33 3.29 -11.04
N TYR A 206 -16.28 3.94 -10.62
CA TYR A 206 -15.78 3.76 -9.26
C TYR A 206 -16.80 4.23 -8.24
N ALA A 207 -16.97 3.46 -7.16
CA ALA A 207 -17.94 3.80 -6.12
C ALA A 207 -17.64 5.18 -5.48
N THR A 208 -16.37 5.55 -5.35
CA THR A 208 -15.92 6.86 -4.91
C THR A 208 -16.40 7.99 -5.83
N GLN A 209 -16.34 7.79 -7.15
CA GLN A 209 -16.86 8.76 -8.13
C GLN A 209 -18.37 8.95 -7.97
N PHE A 210 -19.13 7.85 -7.80
CA PHE A 210 -20.57 7.95 -7.54
C PHE A 210 -20.84 8.73 -6.26
N THR A 211 -20.13 8.43 -5.18
CA THR A 211 -20.32 9.09 -3.88
C THR A 211 -20.01 10.60 -3.97
N ASN A 212 -18.97 10.98 -4.73
CA ASN A 212 -18.55 12.36 -4.84
C ASN A 212 -19.45 13.19 -5.77
N THR A 213 -19.96 12.59 -6.84
CA THR A 213 -20.74 13.32 -7.86
C THR A 213 -22.25 13.16 -7.69
N GLY A 214 -22.71 12.07 -7.09
CA GLY A 214 -24.11 11.68 -7.05
C GLY A 214 -24.70 11.33 -8.41
N ASN A 215 -23.87 11.21 -9.46
CA ASN A 215 -24.29 11.02 -10.84
C ASN A 215 -23.87 9.67 -11.40
N LYS A 216 -24.71 9.11 -12.26
CA LYS A 216 -24.33 7.97 -13.11
C LYS A 216 -23.45 8.43 -14.26
N PRO A 217 -22.60 7.56 -14.84
CA PRO A 217 -21.86 7.85 -16.07
C PRO A 217 -22.78 8.27 -17.21
N ASP A 218 -22.30 9.11 -18.12
CA ASP A 218 -23.11 9.60 -19.24
C ASP A 218 -23.50 8.49 -20.22
N ASP A 219 -22.66 7.47 -20.36
CA ASP A 219 -22.91 6.30 -21.22
C ASP A 219 -23.83 5.26 -20.54
N ALA A 220 -24.20 5.43 -19.26
CA ALA A 220 -25.16 4.56 -18.61
C ALA A 220 -26.57 4.84 -19.15
N TRP A 221 -27.33 3.75 -19.33
CA TRP A 221 -28.72 3.87 -19.79
C TRP A 221 -29.56 4.76 -18.86
N ARG A 222 -30.36 5.63 -19.47
CA ARG A 222 -31.30 6.53 -18.79
C ARG A 222 -32.66 6.42 -19.47
N VAL A 223 -33.69 6.47 -18.66
CA VAL A 223 -35.07 6.62 -19.17
C VAL A 223 -35.17 8.01 -19.81
N GLY A 224 -35.54 8.07 -21.07
CA GLY A 224 -35.82 9.32 -21.80
C GLY A 224 -37.06 10.04 -21.29
#